data_94529979120136b9baf34c71b083e213
#
_entry.id   94529979120136b9baf34c71b083e213
#
_cell.length_a   1.000
_cell.length_b   1.000
_cell.length_c   1.000
_cell.angle_alpha   90.00
_cell.angle_beta   90.00
_cell.angle_gamma   90.00
#
_symmetry.space_group_name_H-M   'P 1'
#
loop_
_entity.id
_entity.type
_entity.pdbx_description
1 polymer ?
#
loop_
_entity_poly.entity_id
_entity_poly.type
_entity_poly.pdbx_seq_one_letter_code
_entity_poly.pdbx_strand_id
1 'polypeptide(L)'
;RDREYPQGTNINKTNEITKKIEYDIDKIISQDKYNQESNNFLIEDFGAQVGSGAGNPEIDGGVTNEMPHKGKITLTMREFKYRNGLSSESLRSEIQKELKGKYPGLSISVEKDANGPPVGYPVNIEISGRDYEQLIQTAKQMKDFINAENILGVEELKIDVNKNKPGIKLVINREKAGELGITTAMIGNQLRASLFGAKAGIYKKEGKDYEINVRLKEEQRYDNNALFNQFITFRDQSSGKIKEIPIAALVTTKNNASFSAIKHRKSLRMVTLYSDVLAGYNANEVMTNVKSALMNYDLDLGVEFKFTGEIEAQDENMAFLSNALIAALALIMLLLVFQFNSISKPIIILISIFLSFTGVFFGITLFQMPFVILMTMMGIISLSGIVVNNGVVLLDYTQLLIDRKKQEMGIPKEQMLDNAEVTKSIVQGGTARLRPVILTAITTILGLIPLSIGLNIDFFSLFSDWNPKVYI
;
A
#
# COMPACT_ATOMS: atom_id res chain seq x y z
N ARG A 1 -2.34 7.99 -9.73
CA ARG A 1 -3.79 8.14 -9.92
C ARG A 1 -4.24 7.27 -11.05
N ASP A 2 -5.01 6.27 -10.75
CA ASP A 2 -5.53 5.38 -11.74
C ASP A 2 -6.88 5.90 -12.22
N ARG A 3 -7.03 5.95 -13.55
CA ARG A 3 -8.25 6.31 -14.24
C ARG A 3 -8.65 5.16 -15.10
N GLU A 4 -9.84 4.68 -14.92
CA GLU A 4 -10.30 3.51 -15.62
C GLU A 4 -11.52 3.85 -16.45
N TYR A 5 -11.37 3.66 -17.76
CA TYR A 5 -12.46 3.57 -18.70
C TYR A 5 -13.02 2.15 -18.74
N PRO A 6 -14.23 1.98 -19.30
CA PRO A 6 -14.69 0.64 -19.65
C PRO A 6 -13.64 -0.05 -20.51
N GLN A 7 -13.37 -1.31 -20.22
CA GLN A 7 -12.44 -2.11 -21.02
C GLN A 7 -12.85 -2.12 -22.49
N GLY A 8 -11.84 -2.01 -23.36
CA GLY A 8 -12.06 -1.87 -24.81
C GLY A 8 -12.03 -0.43 -25.31
N THR A 9 -11.89 0.55 -24.44
CA THR A 9 -11.70 1.94 -24.86
C THR A 9 -10.37 2.08 -25.61
N ASN A 10 -10.42 2.76 -26.76
CA ASN A 10 -9.23 3.04 -27.55
C ASN A 10 -8.27 3.98 -26.83
N ILE A 11 -6.97 3.68 -26.91
CA ILE A 11 -5.91 4.47 -26.28
C ILE A 11 -5.95 5.95 -26.66
N ASN A 12 -6.33 6.28 -27.89
CA ASN A 12 -6.45 7.66 -28.35
C ASN A 12 -7.54 8.43 -27.58
N LYS A 13 -8.69 7.78 -27.32
CA LYS A 13 -9.76 8.37 -26.52
C LYS A 13 -9.35 8.53 -25.05
N THR A 14 -8.67 7.53 -24.49
CA THR A 14 -8.11 7.62 -23.14
C THR A 14 -7.10 8.76 -23.03
N ASN A 15 -6.21 8.91 -24.03
CA ASN A 15 -5.24 9.98 -24.07
C ASN A 15 -5.90 11.37 -24.17
N GLU A 16 -6.90 11.52 -25.05
CA GLU A 16 -7.63 12.79 -25.21
C GLU A 16 -8.25 13.27 -23.88
N ILE A 17 -8.87 12.36 -23.16
CA ILE A 17 -9.51 12.73 -21.89
C ILE A 17 -8.48 12.84 -20.76
N THR A 18 -7.43 12.04 -20.77
CA THR A 18 -6.32 12.23 -19.81
C THR A 18 -5.73 13.62 -19.95
N LYS A 19 -5.53 14.12 -21.17
CA LYS A 19 -5.08 15.49 -21.42
C LYS A 19 -6.07 16.56 -20.92
N LYS A 20 -7.39 16.33 -21.06
CA LYS A 20 -8.38 17.28 -20.52
C LYS A 20 -8.31 17.37 -19.00
N ILE A 21 -8.14 16.22 -18.33
CA ILE A 21 -8.03 16.21 -16.87
C ILE A 21 -6.66 16.72 -16.41
N GLU A 22 -5.60 16.47 -17.18
CA GLU A 22 -4.28 17.07 -16.96
C GLU A 22 -4.39 18.61 -17.01
N TYR A 23 -5.06 19.15 -18.02
CA TYR A 23 -5.36 20.58 -18.11
C TYR A 23 -6.16 21.11 -16.93
N ASP A 24 -7.19 20.39 -16.47
CA ASP A 24 -7.97 20.81 -15.30
C ASP A 24 -7.13 20.82 -14.03
N ILE A 25 -6.25 19.84 -13.85
CA ILE A 25 -5.32 19.80 -12.72
C ILE A 25 -4.29 20.93 -12.83
N ASP A 26 -3.73 21.15 -14.03
CA ASP A 26 -2.80 22.24 -14.27
C ASP A 26 -3.42 23.60 -13.90
N LYS A 27 -4.68 23.82 -14.24
CA LYS A 27 -5.42 25.02 -13.85
C LYS A 27 -5.56 25.18 -12.33
N ILE A 28 -5.67 24.09 -11.58
CA ILE A 28 -5.72 24.13 -10.11
C ILE A 28 -4.36 24.50 -9.55
N ILE A 29 -3.30 23.84 -10.02
CA ILE A 29 -1.94 24.03 -9.51
C ILE A 29 -1.30 25.36 -9.96
N SER A 30 -1.83 25.97 -11.04
CA SER A 30 -1.40 27.27 -11.55
C SER A 30 -2.05 28.46 -10.83
N GLN A 31 -2.88 28.24 -9.81
CA GLN A 31 -3.47 29.34 -9.03
C GLN A 31 -2.40 30.08 -8.22
N ASP A 32 -2.58 31.37 -8.01
CA ASP A 32 -1.65 32.24 -7.30
C ASP A 32 -1.26 31.75 -5.91
N LYS A 33 -2.16 31.01 -5.24
CA LYS A 33 -1.91 30.43 -3.92
C LYS A 33 -0.82 29.36 -3.90
N TYR A 34 -0.48 28.79 -5.06
CA TYR A 34 0.55 27.75 -5.21
C TYR A 34 1.80 28.26 -5.97
N ASN A 35 1.77 29.51 -6.44
CA ASN A 35 2.83 30.11 -7.23
C ASN A 35 3.43 31.31 -6.52
N GLN A 36 4.75 31.43 -6.52
CA GLN A 36 5.50 32.57 -6.07
C GLN A 36 6.54 32.94 -7.14
N GLU A 37 6.57 34.20 -7.58
CA GLU A 37 7.49 34.68 -8.63
C GLU A 37 7.45 33.81 -9.90
N SER A 38 6.27 33.43 -10.35
CA SER A 38 6.01 32.56 -11.51
C SER A 38 6.49 31.11 -11.39
N ASN A 39 6.93 30.68 -10.20
CA ASN A 39 7.33 29.31 -9.92
C ASN A 39 6.35 28.64 -8.94
N ASN A 40 5.97 27.41 -9.27
CA ASN A 40 5.17 26.61 -8.34
C ASN A 40 6.07 26.11 -7.19
N PHE A 41 5.75 26.54 -5.96
CA PHE A 41 6.53 26.16 -4.79
C PHE A 41 6.06 24.83 -4.14
N LEU A 42 4.93 24.27 -4.59
CA LEU A 42 4.36 23.05 -4.03
C LEU A 42 4.70 21.80 -4.84
N ILE A 43 4.79 21.94 -6.17
CA ILE A 43 4.95 20.82 -7.10
C ILE A 43 6.33 20.87 -7.74
N GLU A 44 7.01 19.73 -7.78
CA GLU A 44 8.30 19.55 -8.42
C GLU A 44 8.14 19.02 -9.84
N ASP A 45 7.31 18.01 -10.03
CA ASP A 45 7.08 17.37 -11.32
C ASP A 45 5.60 16.99 -11.51
N PHE A 46 5.17 17.02 -12.76
CA PHE A 46 3.82 16.74 -13.18
C PHE A 46 3.84 15.95 -14.49
N GLY A 47 3.38 14.72 -14.45
CA GLY A 47 3.42 13.84 -15.61
C GLY A 47 2.19 12.98 -15.77
N ALA A 48 1.85 12.67 -17.04
CA ALA A 48 0.75 11.79 -17.39
C ALA A 48 1.25 10.56 -18.15
N GLN A 49 0.69 9.39 -17.81
CA GLN A 49 0.93 8.12 -18.50
C GLN A 49 -0.40 7.56 -18.99
N VAL A 50 -0.43 7.02 -20.21
CA VAL A 50 -1.62 6.42 -20.79
C VAL A 50 -1.29 5.05 -21.38
N GLY A 51 -2.05 4.04 -21.01
CA GLY A 51 -1.84 2.67 -21.47
C GLY A 51 -0.72 1.97 -20.73
N SER A 52 0.50 2.02 -21.26
CA SER A 52 1.66 1.40 -20.63
C SER A 52 2.06 2.15 -19.35
N GLY A 53 2.25 1.41 -18.26
CA GLY A 53 2.63 1.98 -16.95
C GLY A 53 1.50 2.69 -16.19
N ALA A 54 0.30 2.75 -16.73
CA ALA A 54 -0.86 3.38 -16.11
C ALA A 54 -1.64 2.44 -15.16
N GLY A 55 -1.30 1.16 -15.12
CA GLY A 55 -1.95 0.17 -14.25
C GLY A 55 -1.34 0.08 -12.86
N ASN A 56 -2.13 -0.43 -11.92
CA ASN A 56 -1.65 -0.79 -10.59
C ASN A 56 -1.33 -2.30 -10.57
N PRO A 57 -0.05 -2.72 -10.37
CA PRO A 57 0.34 -4.13 -10.40
C PRO A 57 -0.42 -5.02 -9.41
N GLU A 58 -0.81 -4.45 -8.26
CA GLU A 58 -1.51 -5.19 -7.21
C GLU A 58 -2.95 -5.55 -7.59
N ILE A 59 -3.63 -4.62 -8.29
CA ILE A 59 -5.02 -4.80 -8.70
C ILE A 59 -5.13 -5.48 -10.05
N ASP A 60 -4.24 -5.16 -10.98
CA ASP A 60 -4.30 -5.61 -12.37
C ASP A 60 -3.65 -6.97 -12.59
N GLY A 61 -3.31 -7.69 -11.53
CA GLY A 61 -2.76 -9.05 -11.61
C GLY A 61 -1.33 -9.11 -12.17
N GLY A 62 -0.55 -8.05 -12.00
CA GLY A 62 0.84 -7.96 -12.47
C GLY A 62 0.98 -7.67 -13.98
N VAL A 63 -0.10 -7.57 -14.74
CA VAL A 63 -0.09 -7.23 -16.16
C VAL A 63 -0.22 -5.72 -16.32
N THR A 64 0.91 -5.02 -16.36
CA THR A 64 0.94 -3.55 -16.48
C THR A 64 1.20 -3.05 -17.89
N ASN A 65 1.48 -3.95 -18.84
CA ASN A 65 2.13 -3.55 -20.09
C ASN A 65 1.21 -2.97 -21.16
N GLU A 66 -0.07 -3.29 -21.18
CA GLU A 66 -0.99 -2.78 -22.21
C GLU A 66 -2.41 -2.61 -21.68
N MET A 67 -2.66 -1.49 -21.03
CA MET A 67 -3.98 -1.11 -20.53
C MET A 67 -4.50 0.16 -21.22
N PRO A 68 -4.92 0.07 -22.49
CA PRO A 68 -5.30 1.24 -23.29
C PRO A 68 -6.45 2.05 -22.70
N HIS A 69 -7.21 1.46 -21.80
CA HIS A 69 -8.34 2.08 -21.08
C HIS A 69 -7.93 2.80 -19.80
N LYS A 70 -6.68 2.72 -19.37
CA LYS A 70 -6.18 3.37 -18.15
C LYS A 70 -5.25 4.55 -18.44
N GLY A 71 -5.39 5.59 -17.62
CA GLY A 71 -4.49 6.72 -17.57
C GLY A 71 -4.10 7.03 -16.14
N LYS A 72 -2.84 7.40 -15.91
CA LYS A 72 -2.29 7.80 -14.62
C LYS A 72 -1.68 9.19 -14.73
N ILE A 73 -2.02 10.08 -13.80
CA ILE A 73 -1.36 11.37 -13.65
C ILE A 73 -0.65 11.39 -12.31
N THR A 74 0.63 11.63 -12.31
CA THR A 74 1.46 11.69 -11.12
C THR A 74 1.86 13.15 -10.86
N LEU A 75 1.68 13.57 -9.62
CA LEU A 75 2.12 14.86 -9.10
C LEU A 75 3.18 14.58 -8.06
N THR A 76 4.41 14.98 -8.32
CA THR A 76 5.52 14.91 -7.37
C THR A 76 5.58 16.22 -6.61
N MET A 77 5.46 16.14 -5.29
CA MET A 77 5.53 17.30 -4.42
C MET A 77 6.98 17.66 -4.11
N ARG A 78 7.29 18.94 -4.02
CA ARG A 78 8.58 19.38 -3.49
C ARG A 78 8.75 18.93 -2.03
N GLU A 79 9.97 18.92 -1.53
CA GLU A 79 10.24 18.67 -0.11
C GLU A 79 9.47 19.65 0.78
N PHE A 80 9.06 19.22 1.95
CA PHE A 80 8.19 20.01 2.84
C PHE A 80 8.75 21.40 3.16
N LYS A 81 10.07 21.52 3.27
CA LYS A 81 10.78 22.77 3.52
C LYS A 81 10.50 23.88 2.49
N TYR A 82 10.18 23.50 1.24
CA TYR A 82 9.92 24.46 0.15
C TYR A 82 8.42 24.76 -0.04
N ARG A 83 7.53 24.11 0.70
CA ARG A 83 6.07 24.18 0.51
C ARG A 83 5.37 25.33 1.24
N ASN A 84 6.11 26.26 1.84
CA ASN A 84 5.57 27.39 2.61
C ASN A 84 4.53 26.97 3.68
N GLY A 85 4.69 25.77 4.28
CA GLY A 85 3.78 25.24 5.28
C GLY A 85 2.47 24.64 4.73
N LEU A 86 2.28 24.58 3.40
CA LEU A 86 1.10 23.96 2.80
C LEU A 86 1.22 22.43 2.79
N SER A 87 0.14 21.78 3.24
CA SER A 87 0.02 20.34 3.25
C SER A 87 -0.34 19.79 1.86
N SER A 88 0.27 18.67 1.46
CA SER A 88 -0.11 17.91 0.27
C SER A 88 -1.57 17.42 0.34
N GLU A 89 -2.08 17.20 1.54
CA GLU A 89 -3.45 16.75 1.79
C GLU A 89 -4.49 17.79 1.38
N SER A 90 -4.21 19.10 1.60
CA SER A 90 -5.10 20.17 1.18
C SER A 90 -5.25 20.23 -0.34
N LEU A 91 -4.15 20.06 -1.09
CA LEU A 91 -4.19 20.00 -2.55
C LEU A 91 -4.90 18.72 -3.03
N ARG A 92 -4.64 17.56 -2.39
CA ARG A 92 -5.33 16.29 -2.70
C ARG A 92 -6.85 16.45 -2.58
N SER A 93 -7.30 17.01 -1.47
CA SER A 93 -8.71 17.26 -1.18
C SER A 93 -9.36 18.17 -2.22
N GLU A 94 -8.67 19.27 -2.60
CA GLU A 94 -9.17 20.20 -3.62
C GLU A 94 -9.30 19.53 -4.98
N ILE A 95 -8.28 18.80 -5.43
CA ILE A 95 -8.31 18.09 -6.70
C ILE A 95 -9.40 17.01 -6.69
N GLN A 96 -9.58 16.31 -5.58
CA GLN A 96 -10.63 15.29 -5.43
C GLN A 96 -12.03 15.93 -5.57
N LYS A 97 -12.25 17.08 -4.93
CA LYS A 97 -13.50 17.83 -5.00
C LYS A 97 -13.80 18.32 -6.41
N GLU A 98 -12.83 18.89 -7.10
CA GLU A 98 -13.00 19.45 -8.45
C GLU A 98 -13.22 18.38 -9.53
N LEU A 99 -12.64 17.19 -9.36
CA LEU A 99 -12.76 16.10 -10.34
C LEU A 99 -13.98 15.20 -10.07
N LYS A 100 -14.54 15.23 -8.86
CA LYS A 100 -15.70 14.38 -8.49
C LYS A 100 -16.91 14.71 -9.35
N GLY A 101 -17.41 13.70 -10.10
CA GLY A 101 -18.60 13.84 -10.93
C GLY A 101 -18.44 14.66 -12.22
N LYS A 102 -17.28 15.26 -12.48
CA LYS A 102 -17.03 16.09 -13.66
C LYS A 102 -16.95 15.31 -14.98
N TYR A 103 -16.61 14.03 -14.90
CA TYR A 103 -16.43 13.15 -16.06
C TYR A 103 -17.34 11.91 -15.95
N PRO A 104 -18.59 11.97 -16.46
CA PRO A 104 -19.50 10.84 -16.39
C PRO A 104 -18.95 9.61 -17.11
N GLY A 105 -19.13 8.42 -16.52
CA GLY A 105 -18.66 7.15 -17.08
C GLY A 105 -17.19 6.85 -16.88
N LEU A 106 -16.49 7.68 -16.12
CA LEU A 106 -15.10 7.46 -15.69
C LEU A 106 -15.02 7.21 -14.20
N SER A 107 -14.28 6.21 -13.80
CA SER A 107 -13.82 6.06 -12.42
C SER A 107 -12.51 6.83 -12.24
N ILE A 108 -12.51 7.82 -11.35
CA ILE A 108 -11.33 8.66 -11.04
C ILE A 108 -11.06 8.55 -9.56
N SER A 109 -9.92 7.99 -9.18
CA SER A 109 -9.41 8.00 -7.80
C SER A 109 -8.26 8.99 -7.64
N VAL A 110 -8.17 9.59 -6.46
CA VAL A 110 -7.14 10.55 -6.07
C VAL A 110 -6.39 9.97 -4.88
N GLU A 111 -5.36 9.20 -5.18
CA GLU A 111 -4.63 8.41 -4.20
C GLU A 111 -3.34 9.11 -3.75
N LYS A 112 -2.90 8.80 -2.56
CA LYS A 112 -1.60 9.18 -2.01
C LYS A 112 -0.64 8.02 -2.22
N ASP A 113 0.61 8.29 -2.62
CA ASP A 113 1.63 7.25 -2.59
C ASP A 113 1.85 6.77 -1.16
N ALA A 114 1.76 5.46 -0.95
CA ALA A 114 2.05 4.85 0.33
C ALA A 114 3.56 4.87 0.60
N ASN A 115 3.96 5.47 1.72
CA ASN A 115 5.33 5.36 2.20
C ASN A 115 5.50 4.00 2.90
N GLY A 116 6.28 3.11 2.32
CA GLY A 116 6.56 1.78 2.86
C GLY A 116 6.24 0.66 1.88
N PRO A 117 6.28 -0.61 2.33
CA PRO A 117 5.87 -1.72 1.50
C PRO A 117 4.39 -1.59 1.14
N PRO A 118 4.00 -1.99 -0.08
CA PRO A 118 2.61 -1.93 -0.50
C PRO A 118 1.77 -2.85 0.38
N VAL A 119 0.74 -2.29 0.99
CA VAL A 119 -0.14 -2.99 1.94
C VAL A 119 -1.58 -3.15 1.42
N GLY A 120 -1.85 -2.69 0.21
CA GLY A 120 -3.19 -2.67 -0.39
C GLY A 120 -4.06 -1.51 0.11
N TYR A 121 -5.33 -1.54 -0.27
CA TYR A 121 -6.28 -0.48 0.08
C TYR A 121 -6.75 -0.57 1.52
N PRO A 122 -7.14 0.57 2.14
CA PRO A 122 -7.71 0.59 3.49
C PRO A 122 -8.98 -0.26 3.60
N VAL A 123 -9.91 -0.14 2.63
CA VAL A 123 -11.06 -1.04 2.51
C VAL A 123 -10.71 -2.08 1.46
N ASN A 124 -10.49 -3.31 1.89
CA ASN A 124 -10.11 -4.40 1.01
C ASN A 124 -10.74 -5.72 1.49
N ILE A 125 -11.67 -6.25 0.71
CA ILE A 125 -12.44 -7.45 1.02
C ILE A 125 -12.17 -8.47 -0.07
N GLU A 126 -11.48 -9.53 0.29
CA GLU A 126 -11.20 -10.65 -0.59
C GLU A 126 -12.32 -11.68 -0.47
N ILE A 127 -12.97 -12.00 -1.58
CA ILE A 127 -14.04 -12.99 -1.69
C ILE A 127 -13.47 -14.18 -2.43
N SER A 128 -13.48 -15.36 -1.83
CA SER A 128 -12.85 -16.56 -2.36
C SER A 128 -13.82 -17.75 -2.46
N GLY A 129 -13.59 -18.59 -3.47
CA GLY A 129 -14.42 -19.77 -3.71
C GLY A 129 -14.02 -20.52 -4.98
N ARG A 130 -14.81 -21.53 -5.35
CA ARG A 130 -14.53 -22.37 -6.51
C ARG A 130 -15.15 -21.87 -7.81
N ASP A 131 -16.35 -21.30 -7.76
CA ASP A 131 -17.06 -20.78 -8.93
C ASP A 131 -16.82 -19.28 -9.09
N TYR A 132 -16.13 -18.91 -10.16
CA TYR A 132 -15.72 -17.51 -10.39
C TYR A 132 -16.90 -16.61 -10.76
N GLU A 133 -17.93 -17.11 -11.45
CA GLU A 133 -19.11 -16.33 -11.76
C GLU A 133 -19.94 -16.04 -10.51
N GLN A 134 -20.05 -17.02 -9.61
CA GLN A 134 -20.69 -16.83 -8.30
C GLN A 134 -19.96 -15.76 -7.49
N LEU A 135 -18.60 -15.82 -7.44
CA LEU A 135 -17.80 -14.80 -6.75
C LEU A 135 -18.06 -13.38 -7.26
N ILE A 136 -18.16 -13.22 -8.59
CA ILE A 136 -18.46 -11.92 -9.19
C ILE A 136 -19.86 -11.43 -8.81
N GLN A 137 -20.84 -12.32 -8.77
CA GLN A 137 -22.20 -11.97 -8.36
C GLN A 137 -22.25 -11.57 -6.89
N THR A 138 -21.64 -12.37 -6.01
CA THR A 138 -21.52 -12.06 -4.58
C THR A 138 -20.80 -10.74 -4.34
N ALA A 139 -19.69 -10.47 -5.06
CA ALA A 139 -18.97 -9.21 -4.97
C ALA A 139 -19.84 -8.00 -5.35
N LYS A 140 -20.67 -8.14 -6.39
CA LYS A 140 -21.62 -7.08 -6.78
C LYS A 140 -22.70 -6.87 -5.73
N GLN A 141 -23.32 -7.93 -5.25
CA GLN A 141 -24.35 -7.87 -4.21
C GLN A 141 -23.78 -7.24 -2.92
N MET A 142 -22.58 -7.65 -2.51
CA MET A 142 -21.88 -7.09 -1.36
C MET A 142 -21.54 -5.60 -1.56
N LYS A 143 -21.08 -5.21 -2.75
CA LYS A 143 -20.88 -3.81 -3.11
C LYS A 143 -22.17 -3.00 -2.97
N ASP A 144 -23.26 -3.51 -3.53
CA ASP A 144 -24.56 -2.83 -3.50
C ASP A 144 -25.12 -2.73 -2.07
N PHE A 145 -24.90 -3.78 -1.27
CA PHE A 145 -25.26 -3.80 0.14
C PHE A 145 -24.48 -2.74 0.95
N ILE A 146 -23.15 -2.69 0.83
CA ILE A 146 -22.33 -1.69 1.53
C ILE A 146 -22.69 -0.26 1.07
N ASN A 147 -22.98 -0.06 -0.22
CA ASN A 147 -23.40 1.25 -0.72
C ASN A 147 -24.78 1.66 -0.17
N ALA A 148 -25.69 0.70 0.05
CA ALA A 148 -27.02 0.98 0.65
C ALA A 148 -26.92 1.41 2.12
N GLU A 149 -25.93 0.93 2.86
CA GLU A 149 -25.65 1.32 4.25
C GLU A 149 -25.10 2.75 4.38
N ASN A 150 -24.76 3.42 3.25
CA ASN A 150 -24.25 4.80 3.21
C ASN A 150 -23.13 5.07 4.22
N ILE A 151 -22.15 4.19 4.32
CA ILE A 151 -21.02 4.32 5.26
C ILE A 151 -20.19 5.55 4.90
N LEU A 152 -20.14 6.50 5.82
CA LEU A 152 -19.37 7.73 5.63
C LEU A 152 -17.88 7.43 5.54
N GLY A 153 -17.21 8.10 4.61
CA GLY A 153 -15.76 7.98 4.43
C GLY A 153 -15.30 6.96 3.39
N VAL A 154 -16.17 6.07 2.90
CA VAL A 154 -15.85 5.21 1.75
C VAL A 154 -15.87 6.07 0.48
N GLU A 155 -14.81 6.02 -0.34
CA GLU A 155 -14.73 6.84 -1.56
C GLU A 155 -15.62 6.28 -2.65
N GLU A 156 -15.26 5.18 -3.24
CA GLU A 156 -16.00 4.43 -4.25
C GLU A 156 -15.57 2.96 -4.19
N LEU A 157 -16.53 2.08 -3.92
CA LEU A 157 -16.25 0.64 -3.93
C LEU A 157 -16.07 0.15 -5.36
N LYS A 158 -14.95 -0.52 -5.60
CA LYS A 158 -14.54 -1.10 -6.88
C LYS A 158 -14.36 -2.59 -6.75
N ILE A 159 -14.59 -3.32 -7.85
CA ILE A 159 -14.36 -4.75 -7.93
C ILE A 159 -13.19 -4.95 -8.90
N ASP A 160 -12.20 -5.75 -8.52
CA ASP A 160 -10.98 -6.00 -9.30
C ASP A 160 -11.18 -6.93 -10.52
N VAL A 161 -12.42 -7.20 -10.89
CA VAL A 161 -12.77 -8.07 -12.00
C VAL A 161 -13.07 -7.28 -13.25
N ASN A 162 -12.29 -7.53 -14.28
CA ASN A 162 -12.48 -7.00 -15.62
C ASN A 162 -13.13 -8.07 -16.53
N LYS A 163 -14.47 -8.16 -16.48
CA LYS A 163 -15.25 -9.16 -17.23
C LYS A 163 -15.43 -8.83 -18.71
N ASN A 164 -15.41 -7.57 -19.10
CA ASN A 164 -15.86 -7.12 -20.41
C ASN A 164 -14.70 -6.78 -21.36
N LYS A 165 -13.56 -7.46 -21.25
CA LYS A 165 -12.50 -7.29 -22.26
C LYS A 165 -13.00 -7.79 -23.61
N PRO A 166 -13.26 -6.89 -24.59
CA PRO A 166 -13.75 -7.30 -25.88
C PRO A 166 -12.68 -8.14 -26.60
N GLY A 167 -13.10 -9.24 -27.15
CA GLY A 167 -12.25 -10.15 -27.90
C GLY A 167 -12.97 -10.74 -29.09
N ILE A 168 -12.22 -11.14 -30.10
CA ILE A 168 -12.72 -11.87 -31.25
C ILE A 168 -12.24 -13.32 -31.14
N LYS A 169 -13.16 -14.23 -30.89
CA LYS A 169 -12.86 -15.66 -30.90
C LYS A 169 -12.89 -16.18 -32.33
N LEU A 170 -11.77 -16.75 -32.77
CA LEU A 170 -11.64 -17.38 -34.07
C LEU A 170 -11.92 -18.87 -33.93
N VAL A 171 -12.92 -19.34 -34.66
CA VAL A 171 -13.26 -20.76 -34.75
C VAL A 171 -12.79 -21.28 -36.11
N ILE A 172 -11.78 -22.13 -36.09
CA ILE A 172 -11.19 -22.70 -37.29
C ILE A 172 -11.92 -23.99 -37.65
N ASN A 173 -12.36 -24.09 -38.90
CA ASN A 173 -12.87 -25.34 -39.45
C ASN A 173 -11.68 -26.29 -39.71
N ARG A 174 -11.46 -27.22 -38.78
CA ARG A 174 -10.29 -28.12 -38.80
C ARG A 174 -10.37 -29.15 -39.93
N GLU A 175 -11.56 -29.62 -40.27
CA GLU A 175 -11.77 -30.60 -41.36
C GLU A 175 -11.38 -29.96 -42.69
N LYS A 176 -11.95 -28.81 -43.00
CA LYS A 176 -11.65 -28.09 -44.24
C LYS A 176 -10.17 -27.63 -44.32
N ALA A 177 -9.59 -27.22 -43.20
CA ALA A 177 -8.17 -26.87 -43.15
C ALA A 177 -7.29 -28.09 -43.42
N GLY A 178 -7.63 -29.28 -42.85
CA GLY A 178 -6.93 -30.53 -43.06
C GLY A 178 -7.01 -31.02 -44.51
N GLU A 179 -8.20 -30.96 -45.15
CA GLU A 179 -8.40 -31.28 -46.55
C GLU A 179 -7.52 -30.43 -47.48
N LEU A 180 -7.32 -29.17 -47.13
CA LEU A 180 -6.50 -28.23 -47.88
C LEU A 180 -5.01 -28.28 -47.52
N GLY A 181 -4.62 -29.12 -46.54
CA GLY A 181 -3.24 -29.27 -46.08
C GLY A 181 -2.73 -28.12 -45.20
N ILE A 182 -3.65 -27.34 -44.60
CA ILE A 182 -3.31 -26.21 -43.73
C ILE A 182 -3.46 -26.61 -42.27
N THR A 183 -2.44 -26.34 -41.48
CA THR A 183 -2.49 -26.54 -40.04
C THR A 183 -3.09 -25.31 -39.31
N THR A 184 -3.71 -25.54 -38.17
CA THR A 184 -4.22 -24.45 -37.32
C THR A 184 -3.10 -23.49 -36.87
N ALA A 185 -1.87 -24.00 -36.72
CA ALA A 185 -0.69 -23.23 -36.40
C ALA A 185 -0.30 -22.23 -37.50
N MET A 186 -0.44 -22.61 -38.76
CA MET A 186 -0.17 -21.72 -39.91
C MET A 186 -1.13 -20.53 -39.91
N ILE A 187 -2.43 -20.79 -39.67
CA ILE A 187 -3.45 -19.71 -39.54
C ILE A 187 -3.12 -18.79 -38.39
N GLY A 188 -2.83 -19.36 -37.21
CA GLY A 188 -2.49 -18.58 -36.01
C GLY A 188 -1.24 -17.74 -36.18
N ASN A 189 -0.18 -18.30 -36.76
CA ASN A 189 1.09 -17.59 -37.00
C ASN A 189 0.93 -16.44 -38.00
N GLN A 190 0.15 -16.66 -39.09
CA GLN A 190 -0.12 -15.61 -40.07
C GLN A 190 -0.85 -14.42 -39.43
N LEU A 191 -1.93 -14.68 -38.69
CA LEU A 191 -2.69 -13.64 -38.01
C LEU A 191 -1.86 -12.93 -36.93
N ARG A 192 -1.06 -13.69 -36.18
CA ARG A 192 -0.16 -13.13 -35.17
C ARG A 192 0.88 -12.20 -35.78
N ALA A 193 1.52 -12.64 -36.88
CA ALA A 193 2.50 -11.82 -37.58
C ALA A 193 1.88 -10.55 -38.16
N SER A 194 0.67 -10.65 -38.67
CA SER A 194 -0.06 -9.49 -39.21
C SER A 194 -0.46 -8.47 -38.15
N LEU A 195 -0.94 -8.91 -36.98
CA LEU A 195 -1.43 -8.07 -35.92
C LEU A 195 -0.29 -7.50 -35.05
N PHE A 196 0.59 -8.38 -34.58
CA PHE A 196 1.62 -8.03 -33.58
C PHE A 196 3.00 -7.82 -34.19
N GLY A 197 3.21 -8.34 -35.40
CA GLY A 197 4.47 -8.32 -36.09
C GLY A 197 5.25 -9.62 -35.94
N ALA A 198 6.16 -9.80 -36.89
CA ALA A 198 7.17 -10.84 -36.86
C ALA A 198 8.54 -10.20 -36.92
N LYS A 199 9.47 -10.65 -36.10
CA LYS A 199 10.86 -10.20 -36.11
C LYS A 199 11.53 -10.69 -37.39
N ALA A 200 11.86 -9.75 -38.28
CA ALA A 200 12.52 -10.01 -39.55
C ALA A 200 14.03 -10.04 -39.45
N GLY A 201 14.59 -9.34 -38.46
CA GLY A 201 16.04 -9.26 -38.28
C GLY A 201 16.46 -8.28 -37.19
N ILE A 202 17.76 -8.06 -37.09
CA ILE A 202 18.35 -7.09 -36.16
C ILE A 202 19.24 -6.14 -36.98
N TYR A 203 19.02 -4.85 -36.83
CA TYR A 203 19.91 -3.83 -37.34
C TYR A 203 20.88 -3.38 -36.25
N LYS A 204 22.19 -3.47 -36.50
CA LYS A 204 23.22 -3.06 -35.56
C LYS A 204 23.74 -1.68 -35.92
N LYS A 205 23.67 -0.75 -34.99
CA LYS A 205 24.22 0.63 -35.13
C LYS A 205 24.87 1.06 -33.83
N GLU A 206 26.13 1.51 -33.92
CA GLU A 206 26.90 2.07 -32.78
C GLU A 206 26.90 1.14 -31.53
N GLY A 207 27.03 -0.20 -31.75
CA GLY A 207 27.05 -1.17 -30.67
C GLY A 207 25.67 -1.50 -30.05
N LYS A 208 24.59 -0.91 -30.58
CA LYS A 208 23.21 -1.20 -30.16
C LYS A 208 22.47 -2.03 -31.19
N ASP A 209 21.67 -2.96 -30.69
CA ASP A 209 20.82 -3.82 -31.50
C ASP A 209 19.41 -3.24 -31.61
N TYR A 210 18.94 -3.03 -32.84
CA TYR A 210 17.58 -2.58 -33.15
C TYR A 210 16.82 -3.70 -33.84
N GLU A 211 15.70 -4.13 -33.26
CA GLU A 211 14.86 -5.18 -33.86
C GLU A 211 14.07 -4.63 -35.04
N ILE A 212 14.13 -5.34 -36.16
CA ILE A 212 13.30 -5.07 -37.35
C ILE A 212 12.05 -5.94 -37.24
N ASN A 213 10.90 -5.30 -36.99
CA ASN A 213 9.61 -5.96 -36.92
C ASN A 213 8.76 -5.60 -38.13
N VAL A 214 8.21 -6.63 -38.82
CA VAL A 214 7.32 -6.48 -39.98
C VAL A 214 5.89 -6.81 -39.53
N ARG A 215 4.97 -5.88 -39.76
CA ARG A 215 3.54 -6.04 -39.46
C ARG A 215 2.68 -5.27 -40.46
N LEU A 216 1.38 -5.52 -40.48
CA LEU A 216 0.45 -4.71 -41.28
C LEU A 216 0.43 -3.25 -40.81
N LYS A 217 0.10 -2.35 -41.74
CA LYS A 217 -0.16 -0.94 -41.41
C LYS A 217 -1.30 -0.83 -40.42
N GLU A 218 -1.29 0.25 -39.63
CA GLU A 218 -2.24 0.48 -38.56
C GLU A 218 -3.70 0.40 -39.03
N GLU A 219 -4.01 1.06 -40.12
CA GLU A 219 -5.35 1.06 -40.73
C GLU A 219 -5.85 -0.37 -41.05
N GLN A 220 -4.96 -1.23 -41.58
CA GLN A 220 -5.30 -2.61 -41.92
C GLN A 220 -5.41 -3.53 -40.71
N ARG A 221 -4.73 -3.23 -39.62
CA ARG A 221 -4.81 -4.02 -38.37
C ARG A 221 -6.14 -3.82 -37.64
N TYR A 222 -6.76 -2.64 -37.79
CA TYR A 222 -8.06 -2.34 -37.19
C TYR A 222 -9.25 -2.67 -38.10
N ASP A 223 -8.99 -3.08 -39.36
CA ASP A 223 -10.00 -3.55 -40.26
C ASP A 223 -10.10 -5.08 -40.25
N ASN A 224 -11.20 -5.61 -39.71
CA ASN A 224 -11.44 -7.05 -39.66
C ASN A 224 -11.47 -7.68 -41.09
N ASN A 225 -11.96 -6.96 -42.08
CA ASN A 225 -11.98 -7.45 -43.44
C ASN A 225 -10.57 -7.60 -44.01
N ALA A 226 -9.69 -6.61 -43.76
CA ALA A 226 -8.29 -6.69 -44.19
C ALA A 226 -7.54 -7.85 -43.50
N LEU A 227 -7.86 -8.12 -42.20
CA LEU A 227 -7.25 -9.21 -41.45
C LEU A 227 -7.65 -10.60 -41.94
N PHE A 228 -8.94 -10.81 -42.23
CA PHE A 228 -9.44 -12.14 -42.58
C PHE A 228 -9.37 -12.47 -44.08
N ASN A 229 -9.28 -11.45 -44.94
CA ASN A 229 -9.08 -11.62 -46.39
C ASN A 229 -7.62 -11.88 -46.77
N GLN A 230 -6.70 -11.97 -45.82
CA GLN A 230 -5.32 -12.36 -46.09
C GLN A 230 -5.25 -13.80 -46.59
N PHE A 231 -4.28 -14.06 -47.43
CA PHE A 231 -4.00 -15.41 -47.97
C PHE A 231 -2.90 -16.09 -47.16
N ILE A 232 -3.10 -17.37 -46.91
CA ILE A 232 -2.04 -18.25 -46.42
C ILE A 232 -1.39 -18.89 -47.62
N THR A 233 -0.13 -18.55 -47.86
CA THR A 233 0.68 -19.11 -48.92
C THR A 233 1.53 -20.24 -48.35
N PHE A 234 1.37 -21.46 -48.91
CA PHE A 234 2.14 -22.61 -48.46
C PHE A 234 2.43 -23.55 -49.63
N ARG A 235 3.45 -24.38 -49.47
CA ARG A 235 3.77 -25.42 -50.46
C ARG A 235 3.04 -26.71 -50.07
N ASP A 236 2.15 -27.15 -50.94
CA ASP A 236 1.45 -28.43 -50.80
C ASP A 236 2.46 -29.58 -50.88
N GLN A 237 2.57 -30.38 -49.85
CA GLN A 237 3.51 -31.50 -49.77
C GLN A 237 3.19 -32.64 -50.77
N SER A 238 1.94 -32.77 -51.12
CA SER A 238 1.49 -33.85 -52.05
C SER A 238 1.75 -33.49 -53.50
N SER A 239 1.50 -32.24 -53.91
CA SER A 239 1.61 -31.81 -55.30
C SER A 239 2.88 -30.95 -55.55
N GLY A 240 3.61 -30.55 -54.55
CA GLY A 240 4.77 -29.66 -54.65
C GLY A 240 4.44 -28.23 -55.10
N LYS A 241 3.16 -27.92 -55.38
CA LYS A 241 2.69 -26.61 -55.86
C LYS A 241 2.47 -25.62 -54.73
N ILE A 242 2.68 -24.34 -55.02
CA ILE A 242 2.32 -23.25 -54.09
C ILE A 242 0.81 -23.04 -54.20
N LYS A 243 0.14 -23.07 -53.04
CA LYS A 243 -1.29 -22.77 -52.88
C LYS A 243 -1.48 -21.53 -52.06
N GLU A 244 -2.49 -20.75 -52.42
CA GLU A 244 -2.91 -19.53 -51.68
C GLU A 244 -4.39 -19.69 -51.31
N ILE A 245 -4.69 -19.66 -50.01
CA ILE A 245 -6.04 -19.86 -49.48
C ILE A 245 -6.38 -18.69 -48.53
N PRO A 246 -7.52 -18.00 -48.79
CA PRO A 246 -7.92 -16.91 -47.90
C PRO A 246 -8.31 -17.42 -46.50
N ILE A 247 -7.87 -16.74 -45.46
CA ILE A 247 -8.18 -17.12 -44.07
C ILE A 247 -9.68 -17.13 -43.82
N ALA A 248 -10.44 -16.21 -44.43
CA ALA A 248 -11.89 -16.14 -44.34
C ALA A 248 -12.61 -17.42 -44.77
N ALA A 249 -12.01 -18.22 -45.65
CA ALA A 249 -12.58 -19.49 -46.06
C ALA A 249 -12.50 -20.60 -45.00
N LEU A 250 -11.62 -20.42 -43.99
CA LEU A 250 -11.27 -21.43 -42.98
C LEU A 250 -11.70 -21.02 -41.56
N VAL A 251 -12.04 -19.76 -41.34
CA VAL A 251 -12.26 -19.20 -40.01
C VAL A 251 -13.61 -18.52 -39.89
N THR A 252 -14.33 -18.80 -38.82
CA THR A 252 -15.53 -18.06 -38.44
C THR A 252 -15.22 -17.22 -37.20
N THR A 253 -15.64 -15.96 -37.22
CA THR A 253 -15.43 -15.03 -36.11
C THR A 253 -16.65 -14.98 -35.20
N LYS A 254 -16.40 -14.96 -33.87
CA LYS A 254 -17.44 -14.72 -32.87
C LYS A 254 -16.94 -13.64 -31.92
N ASN A 255 -17.76 -12.60 -31.70
CA ASN A 255 -17.47 -11.62 -30.67
C ASN A 255 -17.62 -12.30 -29.30
N ASN A 256 -16.65 -12.12 -28.47
CA ASN A 256 -16.60 -12.70 -27.13
C ASN A 256 -16.13 -11.63 -26.12
N ALA A 257 -16.64 -11.71 -24.90
CA ALA A 257 -16.07 -11.00 -23.77
C ALA A 257 -15.26 -11.98 -22.92
N SER A 258 -14.07 -11.61 -22.55
CA SER A 258 -13.18 -12.44 -21.74
C SER A 258 -12.73 -11.70 -20.48
N PHE A 259 -12.27 -12.46 -19.50
CA PHE A 259 -11.61 -11.90 -18.33
C PHE A 259 -10.17 -11.52 -18.69
N SER A 260 -9.69 -10.38 -18.17
CA SER A 260 -8.27 -10.00 -18.34
C SER A 260 -7.36 -10.87 -17.51
N ALA A 261 -7.75 -11.16 -16.28
CA ALA A 261 -7.03 -12.03 -15.35
C ALA A 261 -8.03 -12.71 -14.40
N ILE A 262 -7.68 -13.89 -13.92
CA ILE A 262 -8.37 -14.60 -12.84
C ILE A 262 -7.34 -14.80 -11.74
N LYS A 263 -7.55 -14.10 -10.61
CA LYS A 263 -6.65 -14.18 -9.47
C LYS A 263 -6.90 -15.43 -8.64
N HIS A 264 -5.84 -15.99 -8.08
CA HIS A 264 -5.90 -17.13 -7.17
C HIS A 264 -5.07 -16.83 -5.91
N ARG A 265 -5.60 -17.21 -4.76
CA ARG A 265 -4.89 -17.21 -3.48
C ARG A 265 -5.13 -18.57 -2.81
N LYS A 266 -4.06 -19.25 -2.38
CA LYS A 266 -4.14 -20.61 -1.78
C LYS A 266 -4.95 -21.60 -2.63
N SER A 267 -4.76 -21.56 -3.96
CA SER A 267 -5.45 -22.40 -4.95
C SER A 267 -6.96 -22.16 -5.10
N LEU A 268 -7.54 -21.19 -4.42
CA LEU A 268 -8.92 -20.74 -4.63
C LEU A 268 -8.95 -19.52 -5.54
N ARG A 269 -9.97 -19.41 -6.36
CA ARG A 269 -10.24 -18.20 -7.14
C ARG A 269 -10.67 -17.09 -6.20
N MET A 270 -10.27 -15.86 -6.50
CA MET A 270 -10.61 -14.72 -5.68
C MET A 270 -11.08 -13.53 -6.50
N VAL A 271 -11.93 -12.74 -5.89
CA VAL A 271 -12.40 -11.43 -6.35
C VAL A 271 -12.24 -10.46 -5.20
N THR A 272 -11.67 -9.29 -5.46
CA THR A 272 -11.45 -8.29 -4.43
C THR A 272 -12.40 -7.11 -4.61
N LEU A 273 -13.08 -6.74 -3.54
CA LEU A 273 -13.83 -5.50 -3.42
C LEU A 273 -12.97 -4.52 -2.62
N TYR A 274 -12.66 -3.37 -3.20
CA TYR A 274 -11.72 -2.43 -2.60
C TYR A 274 -12.17 -0.97 -2.75
N SER A 275 -11.71 -0.12 -1.83
CA SER A 275 -11.92 1.33 -1.86
C SER A 275 -10.83 2.05 -1.09
N ASP A 276 -10.55 3.27 -1.48
CA ASP A 276 -9.82 4.23 -0.64
C ASP A 276 -10.78 4.92 0.34
N VAL A 277 -10.24 5.67 1.28
CA VAL A 277 -10.98 6.43 2.27
C VAL A 277 -10.88 7.92 1.95
N LEU A 278 -12.03 8.60 2.00
CA LEU A 278 -12.12 10.03 1.75
C LEU A 278 -11.22 10.84 2.71
N ALA A 279 -10.66 11.91 2.22
CA ALA A 279 -9.85 12.83 3.02
C ALA A 279 -10.62 13.32 4.27
N GLY A 280 -9.96 13.28 5.43
CA GLY A 280 -10.55 13.68 6.72
C GLY A 280 -11.25 12.56 7.50
N TYR A 281 -11.36 11.35 6.94
CA TYR A 281 -11.91 10.19 7.65
C TYR A 281 -10.80 9.25 8.11
N ASN A 282 -11.03 8.58 9.23
CA ASN A 282 -10.10 7.57 9.75
C ASN A 282 -10.37 6.21 9.11
N ALA A 283 -9.36 5.63 8.46
CA ALA A 283 -9.48 4.36 7.74
C ALA A 283 -9.92 3.20 8.66
N ASN A 284 -9.44 3.16 9.90
CA ASN A 284 -9.81 2.13 10.87
C ASN A 284 -11.28 2.25 11.32
N GLU A 285 -11.79 3.47 11.47
CA GLU A 285 -13.19 3.72 11.80
C GLU A 285 -14.11 3.32 10.65
N VAL A 286 -13.78 3.75 9.43
CA VAL A 286 -14.52 3.37 8.21
C VAL A 286 -14.57 1.86 8.07
N MET A 287 -13.43 1.19 8.27
CA MET A 287 -13.36 -0.27 8.16
C MET A 287 -14.12 -0.99 9.28
N THR A 288 -14.14 -0.42 10.49
CA THR A 288 -14.95 -0.96 11.59
C THR A 288 -16.43 -0.90 11.25
N ASN A 289 -16.90 0.19 10.65
CA ASN A 289 -18.26 0.34 10.18
C ASN A 289 -18.59 -0.65 9.05
N VAL A 290 -17.68 -0.85 8.10
CA VAL A 290 -17.83 -1.86 7.03
C VAL A 290 -17.88 -3.28 7.61
N LYS A 291 -17.00 -3.61 8.57
CA LYS A 291 -17.01 -4.91 9.29
C LYS A 291 -18.35 -5.12 9.99
N SER A 292 -18.85 -4.10 10.68
CA SER A 292 -20.12 -4.18 11.41
C SER A 292 -21.31 -4.38 10.48
N ALA A 293 -21.34 -3.71 9.35
CA ALA A 293 -22.37 -3.88 8.33
C ALA A 293 -22.37 -5.32 7.76
N LEU A 294 -21.19 -5.85 7.47
CA LEU A 294 -21.04 -7.19 6.88
C LEU A 294 -21.19 -8.33 7.88
N MET A 295 -21.23 -8.08 9.20
CA MET A 295 -21.49 -9.13 10.20
C MET A 295 -22.83 -9.84 10.01
N ASN A 296 -23.83 -9.12 9.47
CA ASN A 296 -25.18 -9.64 9.24
C ASN A 296 -25.43 -9.99 7.76
N TYR A 297 -24.37 -9.97 6.93
CA TYR A 297 -24.50 -10.31 5.53
C TYR A 297 -24.51 -11.83 5.34
N ASP A 298 -25.56 -12.35 4.73
CA ASP A 298 -25.70 -13.78 4.46
C ASP A 298 -24.95 -14.16 3.18
N LEU A 299 -24.02 -15.08 3.31
CA LEU A 299 -23.15 -15.52 2.21
C LEU A 299 -23.71 -16.77 1.52
N ASP A 300 -23.53 -16.82 0.22
CA ASP A 300 -23.82 -18.02 -0.56
C ASP A 300 -22.95 -19.21 -0.12
N LEU A 301 -23.50 -20.41 -0.21
CA LEU A 301 -22.77 -21.65 0.11
C LEU A 301 -21.53 -21.79 -0.77
N GLY A 302 -20.38 -22.03 -0.13
CA GLY A 302 -19.10 -22.25 -0.83
C GLY A 302 -18.33 -20.98 -1.16
N VAL A 303 -18.78 -19.82 -0.69
CA VAL A 303 -18.08 -18.54 -0.77
C VAL A 303 -17.65 -18.13 0.63
N GLU A 304 -16.41 -17.64 0.73
CA GLU A 304 -15.86 -17.08 1.96
C GLU A 304 -15.35 -15.66 1.67
N PHE A 305 -15.43 -14.77 2.64
CA PHE A 305 -14.77 -13.48 2.54
C PHE A 305 -13.82 -13.23 3.70
N LYS A 306 -12.80 -12.44 3.43
CA LYS A 306 -11.80 -12.02 4.40
C LYS A 306 -11.46 -10.55 4.19
N PHE A 307 -11.29 -9.82 5.29
CA PHE A 307 -10.72 -8.49 5.24
C PHE A 307 -9.20 -8.60 5.09
N THR A 308 -8.66 -7.93 4.09
CA THR A 308 -7.24 -7.98 3.72
C THR A 308 -6.69 -6.56 3.51
N GLY A 309 -5.53 -6.42 2.87
CA GLY A 309 -4.93 -5.11 2.63
C GLY A 309 -4.32 -4.49 3.88
N GLU A 310 -4.48 -3.18 4.05
CA GLU A 310 -3.87 -2.43 5.14
C GLU A 310 -4.26 -2.97 6.52
N ILE A 311 -5.51 -3.36 6.69
CA ILE A 311 -6.02 -3.92 7.96
C ILE A 311 -5.35 -5.26 8.32
N GLU A 312 -5.20 -6.17 7.34
CA GLU A 312 -4.51 -7.46 7.57
C GLU A 312 -3.07 -7.21 8.01
N ALA A 313 -2.37 -6.30 7.34
CA ALA A 313 -1.00 -5.92 7.70
C ALA A 313 -0.94 -5.27 9.10
N GLN A 314 -1.90 -4.41 9.45
CA GLN A 314 -1.98 -3.81 10.77
C GLN A 314 -2.25 -4.86 11.86
N ASP A 315 -3.17 -5.81 11.63
CA ASP A 315 -3.50 -6.87 12.58
C ASP A 315 -2.29 -7.81 12.78
N GLU A 316 -1.58 -8.19 11.71
CA GLU A 316 -0.36 -8.99 11.79
C GLU A 316 0.76 -8.27 12.55
N ASN A 317 0.99 -6.99 12.26
CA ASN A 317 1.97 -6.16 12.97
C ASN A 317 1.61 -6.00 14.44
N MET A 318 0.34 -5.77 14.77
CA MET A 318 -0.12 -5.67 16.15
C MET A 318 0.10 -6.98 16.92
N ALA A 319 -0.25 -8.10 16.32
CA ALA A 319 -0.04 -9.43 16.92
C ALA A 319 1.46 -9.70 17.14
N PHE A 320 2.29 -9.41 16.14
CA PHE A 320 3.75 -9.56 16.25
C PHE A 320 4.33 -8.69 17.36
N LEU A 321 4.01 -7.39 17.37
CA LEU A 321 4.54 -6.43 18.35
C LEU A 321 4.03 -6.71 19.76
N SER A 322 2.78 -7.17 19.92
CA SER A 322 2.23 -7.60 21.21
C SER A 322 2.97 -8.81 21.75
N ASN A 323 3.22 -9.83 20.91
CA ASN A 323 3.99 -10.99 21.29
C ASN A 323 5.46 -10.61 21.61
N ALA A 324 6.05 -9.71 20.85
CA ALA A 324 7.40 -9.19 21.10
C ALA A 324 7.47 -8.45 22.44
N LEU A 325 6.47 -7.63 22.78
CA LEU A 325 6.38 -6.95 24.08
C LEU A 325 6.29 -7.95 25.23
N ILE A 326 5.42 -8.96 25.11
CA ILE A 326 5.29 -10.02 26.14
C ILE A 326 6.63 -10.76 26.30
N ALA A 327 7.27 -11.14 25.20
CA ALA A 327 8.57 -11.81 25.23
C ALA A 327 9.66 -10.92 25.88
N ALA A 328 9.70 -9.63 25.55
CA ALA A 328 10.61 -8.67 26.14
C ALA A 328 10.40 -8.52 27.65
N LEU A 329 9.15 -8.40 28.10
CA LEU A 329 8.82 -8.30 29.52
C LEU A 329 9.17 -9.61 30.26
N ALA A 330 8.94 -10.78 29.67
CA ALA A 330 9.33 -12.07 30.23
C ALA A 330 10.85 -12.21 30.35
N LEU A 331 11.62 -11.80 29.35
CA LEU A 331 13.09 -11.79 29.41
C LEU A 331 13.59 -10.81 30.47
N ILE A 332 13.01 -9.61 30.54
CA ILE A 332 13.36 -8.62 31.57
C ILE A 332 13.09 -9.21 32.95
N MET A 333 11.91 -9.81 33.17
CA MET A 333 11.56 -10.46 34.43
C MET A 333 12.56 -11.53 34.80
N LEU A 334 12.92 -12.42 33.87
CA LEU A 334 13.87 -13.49 34.08
C LEU A 334 15.26 -12.94 34.44
N LEU A 335 15.78 -11.96 33.72
CA LEU A 335 17.07 -11.32 34.02
C LEU A 335 17.07 -10.66 35.39
N LEU A 336 15.96 -9.96 35.75
CA LEU A 336 15.87 -9.30 37.03
C LEU A 336 15.75 -10.30 38.20
N VAL A 337 15.06 -11.42 38.02
CA VAL A 337 15.03 -12.51 39.01
C VAL A 337 16.43 -13.05 39.26
N PHE A 338 17.21 -13.31 38.20
CA PHE A 338 18.60 -13.74 38.33
C PHE A 338 19.47 -12.69 39.03
N GLN A 339 19.31 -11.41 38.66
CA GLN A 339 20.09 -10.30 39.21
C GLN A 339 19.84 -10.10 40.72
N PHE A 340 18.56 -10.10 41.12
CA PHE A 340 18.17 -9.78 42.50
C PHE A 340 17.99 -11.00 43.39
N ASN A 341 18.02 -12.22 42.84
CA ASN A 341 17.69 -13.46 43.53
C ASN A 341 16.39 -13.34 44.35
N SER A 342 15.39 -12.67 43.81
CA SER A 342 14.13 -12.33 44.47
C SER A 342 13.06 -12.14 43.40
N ILE A 343 11.81 -12.51 43.68
CA ILE A 343 10.67 -12.31 42.77
C ILE A 343 9.99 -10.94 43.02
N SER A 344 9.99 -10.46 44.26
CA SER A 344 9.28 -9.22 44.63
C SER A 344 9.85 -7.96 43.95
N LYS A 345 11.17 -7.87 43.82
CA LYS A 345 11.83 -6.69 43.22
C LYS A 345 11.57 -6.53 41.74
N PRO A 346 11.68 -7.58 40.92
CA PRO A 346 11.26 -7.56 39.51
C PRO A 346 9.82 -7.12 39.32
N ILE A 347 8.90 -7.59 40.16
CA ILE A 347 7.47 -7.21 40.06
C ILE A 347 7.31 -5.68 40.24
N ILE A 348 8.01 -5.07 41.20
CA ILE A 348 7.97 -3.61 41.40
C ILE A 348 8.44 -2.86 40.17
N ILE A 349 9.53 -3.34 39.53
CA ILE A 349 10.04 -2.74 38.28
C ILE A 349 9.04 -2.92 37.14
N LEU A 350 8.43 -4.09 36.98
CA LEU A 350 7.40 -4.31 35.96
C LEU A 350 6.18 -3.39 36.17
N ILE A 351 5.72 -3.19 37.40
CA ILE A 351 4.63 -2.22 37.69
C ILE A 351 5.03 -0.81 37.25
N SER A 352 6.29 -0.39 37.44
CA SER A 352 6.75 0.93 36.98
C SER A 352 6.75 1.06 35.45
N ILE A 353 7.00 -0.05 34.72
CA ILE A 353 6.87 -0.06 33.25
C ILE A 353 5.42 0.19 32.85
N PHE A 354 4.46 -0.54 33.44
CA PHE A 354 3.04 -0.31 33.14
C PHE A 354 2.59 1.11 33.45
N LEU A 355 3.06 1.70 34.58
CA LEU A 355 2.78 3.08 34.91
C LEU A 355 3.38 4.08 33.89
N SER A 356 4.53 3.74 33.27
CA SER A 356 5.12 4.60 32.24
C SER A 356 4.27 4.66 30.97
N PHE A 357 3.51 3.61 30.64
CA PHE A 357 2.58 3.63 29.49
C PHE A 357 1.50 4.70 29.64
N THR A 358 1.06 5.00 30.87
CA THR A 358 0.14 6.09 31.15
C THR A 358 0.71 7.43 30.65
N GLY A 359 2.02 7.66 30.84
CA GLY A 359 2.70 8.85 30.34
C GLY A 359 2.72 8.92 28.81
N VAL A 360 2.92 7.79 28.12
CA VAL A 360 2.89 7.70 26.64
C VAL A 360 1.50 8.09 26.11
N PHE A 361 0.44 7.45 26.62
CA PHE A 361 -0.92 7.73 26.17
C PHE A 361 -1.38 9.14 26.52
N PHE A 362 -0.99 9.64 27.70
CA PHE A 362 -1.24 11.03 28.08
C PHE A 362 -0.54 12.00 27.12
N GLY A 363 0.71 11.74 26.77
CA GLY A 363 1.45 12.56 25.80
C GLY A 363 0.80 12.57 24.41
N ILE A 364 0.45 11.41 23.87
CA ILE A 364 -0.23 11.29 22.58
C ILE A 364 -1.55 12.10 22.59
N THR A 365 -2.32 11.99 23.66
CA THR A 365 -3.60 12.72 23.79
C THR A 365 -3.39 14.22 23.93
N LEU A 366 -2.42 14.64 24.73
CA LEU A 366 -2.13 16.07 24.98
C LEU A 366 -1.66 16.79 23.71
N PHE A 367 -0.80 16.14 22.94
CA PHE A 367 -0.25 16.70 21.71
C PHE A 367 -1.10 16.37 20.46
N GLN A 368 -2.23 15.68 20.63
CA GLN A 368 -3.15 15.26 19.55
C GLN A 368 -2.43 14.51 18.40
N MET A 369 -1.44 13.70 18.76
CA MET A 369 -0.66 12.94 17.80
C MET A 369 -1.45 11.68 17.36
N PRO A 370 -1.38 11.27 16.08
CA PRO A 370 -2.02 10.03 15.64
C PRO A 370 -1.33 8.82 16.28
N PHE A 371 -2.13 7.85 16.70
CA PHE A 371 -1.61 6.56 17.16
C PHE A 371 -1.22 5.70 15.97
N VAL A 372 0.07 5.64 15.65
CA VAL A 372 0.60 4.77 14.60
C VAL A 372 1.09 3.47 15.24
N ILE A 373 0.39 2.35 14.96
CA ILE A 373 0.60 1.06 15.61
C ILE A 373 2.08 0.69 15.66
N LEU A 374 2.75 0.64 14.51
CA LEU A 374 4.14 0.22 14.40
C LEU A 374 5.09 1.14 15.19
N MET A 375 4.99 2.46 14.97
CA MET A 375 5.88 3.43 15.60
C MET A 375 5.65 3.53 17.11
N THR A 376 4.39 3.59 17.53
CA THR A 376 4.03 3.74 18.96
C THR A 376 4.39 2.48 19.74
N MET A 377 4.11 1.29 19.23
CA MET A 377 4.44 0.03 19.90
C MET A 377 5.95 -0.19 20.00
N MET A 378 6.73 0.13 18.95
CA MET A 378 8.19 0.10 19.04
C MET A 378 8.71 1.09 20.09
N GLY A 379 8.10 2.28 20.15
CA GLY A 379 8.42 3.27 21.20
C GLY A 379 8.16 2.76 22.61
N ILE A 380 7.04 2.07 22.82
CA ILE A 380 6.67 1.45 24.10
C ILE A 380 7.67 0.36 24.51
N ILE A 381 8.06 -0.51 23.57
CA ILE A 381 9.07 -1.56 23.83
C ILE A 381 10.41 -0.93 24.21
N SER A 382 10.86 0.08 23.47
CA SER A 382 12.08 0.82 23.75
C SER A 382 12.05 1.53 25.12
N LEU A 383 10.94 2.17 25.44
CA LEU A 383 10.75 2.87 26.71
C LEU A 383 10.83 1.90 27.90
N SER A 384 10.32 0.67 27.76
CA SER A 384 10.38 -0.35 28.78
C SER A 384 11.82 -0.62 29.22
N GLY A 385 12.78 -0.67 28.29
CA GLY A 385 14.20 -0.84 28.58
C GLY A 385 14.80 0.34 29.39
N ILE A 386 14.43 1.58 29.05
CA ILE A 386 14.90 2.79 29.75
C ILE A 386 14.37 2.83 31.19
N VAL A 387 13.09 2.52 31.37
CA VAL A 387 12.44 2.51 32.71
C VAL A 387 13.07 1.44 33.61
N VAL A 388 13.33 0.23 33.05
CA VAL A 388 14.00 -0.85 33.79
C VAL A 388 15.36 -0.42 34.29
N ASN A 389 16.18 0.19 33.44
CA ASN A 389 17.53 0.63 33.82
C ASN A 389 17.48 1.58 35.01
N ASN A 390 16.61 2.59 35.01
CA ASN A 390 16.45 3.52 36.11
C ASN A 390 15.91 2.84 37.38
N GLY A 391 14.95 1.92 37.22
CA GLY A 391 14.37 1.15 38.34
C GLY A 391 15.37 0.23 38.99
N VAL A 392 16.20 -0.48 38.23
CA VAL A 392 17.26 -1.36 38.75
C VAL A 392 18.27 -0.59 39.60
N VAL A 393 18.78 0.52 39.08
CA VAL A 393 19.77 1.36 39.80
C VAL A 393 19.22 1.88 41.13
N LEU A 394 17.97 2.30 41.17
CA LEU A 394 17.32 2.78 42.39
C LEU A 394 17.12 1.67 43.42
N LEU A 395 16.57 0.54 42.99
CA LEU A 395 16.30 -0.60 43.86
C LEU A 395 17.56 -1.26 44.42
N ASP A 396 18.61 -1.42 43.56
CA ASP A 396 19.88 -2.01 43.96
C ASP A 396 20.55 -1.15 45.06
N TYR A 397 20.57 0.16 44.83
CA TYR A 397 21.14 1.09 45.83
C TYR A 397 20.36 1.11 47.14
N THR A 398 19.04 1.07 47.05
CA THR A 398 18.18 1.01 48.24
C THR A 398 18.42 -0.29 49.02
N GLN A 399 18.56 -1.42 48.33
CA GLN A 399 18.91 -2.68 48.96
C GLN A 399 20.28 -2.65 49.63
N LEU A 400 21.27 -2.03 48.98
CA LEU A 400 22.61 -1.85 49.56
C LEU A 400 22.55 -1.06 50.90
N LEU A 401 21.71 -0.01 50.97
CA LEU A 401 21.52 0.75 52.20
C LEU A 401 20.84 -0.06 53.29
N ILE A 402 19.84 -0.84 52.96
CA ILE A 402 19.16 -1.74 53.89
C ILE A 402 20.15 -2.78 54.44
N ASP A 403 20.96 -3.39 53.55
CA ASP A 403 21.96 -4.40 53.97
C ASP A 403 23.08 -3.80 54.85
N ARG A 404 23.55 -2.60 54.57
CA ARG A 404 24.48 -1.85 55.44
C ARG A 404 23.87 -1.56 56.79
N LYS A 405 22.61 -1.15 56.83
CA LYS A 405 21.91 -0.85 58.08
C LYS A 405 21.75 -2.10 58.96
N LYS A 406 21.44 -3.25 58.32
CA LYS A 406 21.40 -4.53 59.04
C LYS A 406 22.75 -4.89 59.64
N GLN A 407 23.84 -4.69 58.91
CA GLN A 407 25.20 -4.92 59.42
C GLN A 407 25.54 -4.01 60.60
N GLU A 408 25.21 -2.70 60.52
CA GLU A 408 25.41 -1.74 61.63
C GLU A 408 24.64 -2.13 62.87
N MET A 409 23.46 -2.68 62.75
CA MET A 409 22.59 -3.08 63.88
C MET A 409 22.82 -4.54 64.32
N GLY A 410 23.77 -5.27 63.69
CA GLY A 410 24.05 -6.68 64.06
C GLY A 410 22.92 -7.64 63.73
N ILE A 411 22.01 -7.28 62.82
CA ILE A 411 20.83 -8.10 62.49
C ILE A 411 21.23 -9.09 61.37
N PRO A 412 20.89 -10.38 61.50
CA PRO A 412 21.11 -11.39 60.47
C PRO A 412 20.45 -10.98 59.15
N LYS A 413 21.06 -11.33 57.99
CA LYS A 413 20.52 -11.00 56.65
C LYS A 413 19.10 -11.47 56.41
N GLU A 414 18.71 -12.60 57.02
CA GLU A 414 17.44 -13.25 56.87
C GLU A 414 16.30 -12.59 57.67
N GLN A 415 16.65 -11.80 58.67
CA GLN A 415 15.68 -11.09 59.52
C GLN A 415 15.27 -9.76 58.88
N MET A 416 13.98 -9.43 58.91
CA MET A 416 13.49 -8.16 58.42
C MET A 416 13.91 -7.00 59.34
N LEU A 417 14.27 -5.87 58.77
CA LEU A 417 14.51 -4.59 59.45
C LEU A 417 13.15 -4.01 59.86
N ASP A 418 13.13 -3.24 60.93
CA ASP A 418 11.94 -2.49 61.33
C ASP A 418 11.48 -1.53 60.20
N ASN A 419 10.14 -1.42 60.04
CA ASN A 419 9.54 -0.62 58.96
C ASN A 419 9.98 0.84 58.97
N ALA A 420 10.25 1.40 60.14
CA ALA A 420 10.76 2.78 60.25
C ALA A 420 12.17 2.94 59.66
N GLU A 421 13.06 1.98 59.91
CA GLU A 421 14.42 1.98 59.37
C GLU A 421 14.44 1.61 57.86
N VAL A 422 13.56 0.75 57.41
CA VAL A 422 13.36 0.48 55.97
C VAL A 422 12.93 1.75 55.28
N THR A 423 11.93 2.48 55.80
CA THR A 423 11.46 3.75 55.23
C THR A 423 12.56 4.80 55.15
N LYS A 424 13.38 4.93 56.21
CA LYS A 424 14.53 5.83 56.18
C LYS A 424 15.54 5.47 55.12
N SER A 425 15.84 4.17 54.94
CA SER A 425 16.75 3.67 53.92
C SER A 425 16.21 3.95 52.51
N ILE A 426 14.90 3.79 52.28
CA ILE A 426 14.25 4.10 50.99
C ILE A 426 14.34 5.61 50.70
N VAL A 427 14.03 6.47 51.66
CA VAL A 427 14.12 7.93 51.51
C VAL A 427 15.57 8.35 51.23
N GLN A 428 16.54 7.79 51.96
CA GLN A 428 17.95 8.08 51.75
C GLN A 428 18.43 7.59 50.37
N GLY A 429 18.02 6.40 49.94
CA GLY A 429 18.29 5.84 48.62
C GLY A 429 17.71 6.71 47.50
N GLY A 430 16.45 7.10 47.63
CA GLY A 430 15.77 8.00 46.72
C GLY A 430 16.47 9.35 46.61
N THR A 431 16.80 9.96 47.72
CA THR A 431 17.52 11.28 47.76
C THR A 431 18.90 11.21 47.10
N ALA A 432 19.66 10.16 47.36
CA ALA A 432 21.00 9.98 46.79
C ALA A 432 20.97 9.71 45.27
N ARG A 433 19.96 9.00 44.78
CA ARG A 433 19.82 8.63 43.37
C ARG A 433 18.90 9.53 42.54
N LEU A 434 18.21 10.48 43.19
CA LEU A 434 17.28 11.40 42.50
C LEU A 434 18.00 12.21 41.41
N ARG A 435 19.17 12.75 41.70
CA ARG A 435 19.93 13.56 40.74
C ARG A 435 20.38 12.77 39.55
N PRO A 436 21.05 11.59 39.65
CA PRO A 436 21.39 10.75 38.48
C PRO A 436 20.17 10.33 37.64
N VAL A 437 19.08 9.91 38.30
CA VAL A 437 17.86 9.44 37.57
C VAL A 437 17.19 10.59 36.82
N ILE A 438 17.05 11.76 37.44
CA ILE A 438 16.48 12.94 36.77
C ILE A 438 17.40 13.40 35.63
N LEU A 439 18.72 13.38 35.84
CA LEU A 439 19.66 13.78 34.79
C LEU A 439 19.57 12.87 33.57
N THR A 440 19.53 11.54 33.77
CA THR A 440 19.34 10.58 32.65
C THR A 440 18.01 10.78 31.92
N ALA A 441 16.92 11.02 32.66
CA ALA A 441 15.62 11.30 32.06
C ALA A 441 15.65 12.62 31.25
N ILE A 442 16.18 13.70 31.80
CA ILE A 442 16.28 15.00 31.11
C ILE A 442 17.16 14.88 29.86
N THR A 443 18.32 14.24 29.94
CA THR A 443 19.24 14.10 28.82
C THR A 443 18.62 13.25 27.71
N THR A 444 17.87 12.19 28.06
CA THR A 444 17.13 11.36 27.07
C THR A 444 16.04 12.18 26.39
N ILE A 445 15.25 12.94 27.17
CA ILE A 445 14.19 13.80 26.59
C ILE A 445 14.82 14.85 25.66
N LEU A 446 15.85 15.59 26.13
CA LEU A 446 16.54 16.60 25.32
C LEU A 446 17.17 16.00 24.05
N GLY A 447 17.70 14.77 24.12
CA GLY A 447 18.24 14.08 22.97
C GLY A 447 17.18 13.65 21.93
N LEU A 448 15.93 13.41 22.38
CA LEU A 448 14.84 12.99 21.52
C LEU A 448 13.96 14.16 21.00
N ILE A 449 14.01 15.33 21.63
CA ILE A 449 13.25 16.52 21.21
C ILE A 449 13.50 16.85 19.73
N PRO A 450 14.76 16.94 19.24
CA PRO A 450 15.00 17.27 17.84
C PRO A 450 14.32 16.31 16.88
N LEU A 451 14.36 15.00 17.20
CA LEU A 451 13.68 13.98 16.42
C LEU A 451 12.15 14.11 16.49
N SER A 452 11.61 14.41 17.66
CA SER A 452 10.18 14.55 17.91
C SER A 452 9.54 15.74 17.19
N ILE A 453 10.25 16.86 17.07
CA ILE A 453 9.79 18.06 16.35
C ILE A 453 10.18 18.09 14.88
N GLY A 454 10.83 17.01 14.39
CA GLY A 454 11.28 16.92 13.01
C GLY A 454 12.43 17.85 12.67
N LEU A 455 13.24 18.27 13.66
CA LEU A 455 14.39 19.12 13.44
C LEU A 455 15.41 18.40 12.55
N ASN A 456 15.54 18.86 11.32
CA ASN A 456 16.50 18.36 10.36
C ASN A 456 17.59 19.41 10.14
N ILE A 457 18.80 19.15 10.64
CA ILE A 457 19.93 20.06 10.48
C ILE A 457 20.80 19.55 9.33
N ASP A 458 20.76 20.26 8.22
CA ASP A 458 21.71 20.06 7.14
C ASP A 458 23.00 20.83 7.46
N PHE A 459 23.99 20.10 7.97
CA PHE A 459 25.29 20.68 8.35
C PHE A 459 26.07 21.25 7.17
N PHE A 460 25.80 20.83 5.94
CA PHE A 460 26.50 21.32 4.75
C PHE A 460 25.93 22.67 4.26
N SER A 461 24.62 22.85 4.38
CA SER A 461 23.97 24.11 3.98
C SER A 461 23.76 25.10 5.14
N LEU A 462 24.05 24.70 6.38
CA LEU A 462 23.85 25.50 7.58
C LEU A 462 24.48 26.90 7.51
N PHE A 463 25.63 27.03 6.84
CA PHE A 463 26.37 28.28 6.68
C PHE A 463 26.08 29.03 5.40
N SER A 464 25.46 28.39 4.40
CA SER A 464 25.17 29.00 3.09
C SER A 464 23.74 29.52 2.98
N ASP A 465 22.76 28.82 3.56
CA ASP A 465 21.33 29.08 3.37
C ASP A 465 20.53 28.89 4.67
N TRP A 466 20.89 29.60 5.74
CA TRP A 466 20.13 29.54 6.98
C TRP A 466 18.71 30.10 6.79
N ASN A 467 17.72 29.20 6.77
CA ASN A 467 16.31 29.58 6.77
C ASN A 467 15.63 28.94 8.00
N PRO A 468 15.28 29.72 9.05
CA PRO A 468 14.68 29.16 10.27
C PRO A 468 13.34 28.48 10.02
N LYS A 469 12.60 28.80 8.93
CA LYS A 469 11.35 28.12 8.57
C LYS A 469 11.55 26.70 8.00
N VAL A 470 12.78 26.34 7.71
CA VAL A 470 13.17 25.04 7.13
C VAL A 470 13.54 24.04 8.23
N TYR A 471 13.96 24.51 9.39
CA TYR A 471 14.54 23.70 10.46
C TYR A 471 13.68 23.63 11.74
N ILE A 472 12.47 24.22 11.72
CA ILE A 472 11.51 24.17 12.84
C ILE A 472 10.17 23.64 12.36
#